data_7ec875cfe0a9c0d5dfe7cf95b7331e8c
#
_entry.id   7ec875cfe0a9c0d5dfe7cf95b7331e8c
#
_cell.length_a   1.000
_cell.length_b   1.000
_cell.length_c   1.000
_cell.angle_alpha   90.00
_cell.angle_beta   90.00
_cell.angle_gamma   90.00
#
_symmetry.space_group_name_H-M   'P 1'
#
loop_
_entity.id
_entity.type
_entity.pdbx_description
1 polymer ?
#
loop_
_entity_poly.entity_id
_entity_poly.type
_entity_poly.pdbx_seq_one_letter_code
_entity_poly.pdbx_strand_id
1 'polypeptide(L)'
;MLEVKFYDQIADELLQFAVILARTDGKWVLCKHKERDTYEVPGGHREEGETILEAAKRELWEESGALDFTIEQVCAYSVKGKTRINMTDDTISYGMLYVADITSFEEELHSEIEKIWITDTLPDNWTYPLIQPKLLEEAKRRGYL
;
A
#
# COMPACT_ATOMS: atom_id res chain seq x y z
N MET A 1 6.27 6.47 19.64
CA MET A 1 6.13 7.31 18.45
C MET A 1 6.55 6.54 17.20
N LEU A 2 5.77 6.63 16.13
CA LEU A 2 6.11 5.93 14.90
C LEU A 2 7.26 6.63 14.16
N GLU A 3 8.18 5.82 13.64
CA GLU A 3 9.29 6.29 12.84
C GLU A 3 9.28 5.56 11.50
N VAL A 4 9.20 6.31 10.41
CA VAL A 4 9.21 5.77 9.06
C VAL A 4 10.51 6.16 8.38
N LYS A 5 11.24 5.16 7.88
CA LYS A 5 12.49 5.38 7.16
C LYS A 5 12.40 4.75 5.77
N PHE A 6 13.18 5.28 4.84
CA PHE A 6 13.21 4.83 3.46
C PHE A 6 14.59 4.35 3.06
N TYR A 7 14.62 3.34 2.19
CA TYR A 7 15.86 2.69 1.76
C TYR A 7 15.81 2.41 0.27
N ASP A 8 16.94 2.51 -0.39
CA ASP A 8 17.02 2.12 -1.81
C ASP A 8 16.92 0.60 -1.94
N GLN A 9 17.49 -0.14 -1.00
CA GLN A 9 17.43 -1.60 -0.96
C GLN A 9 17.37 -2.12 0.46
N ILE A 10 16.63 -3.22 0.63
CA ILE A 10 16.54 -3.98 1.87
C ILE A 10 16.63 -5.46 1.48
N ALA A 11 17.26 -6.28 2.33
CA ALA A 11 17.33 -7.72 2.11
C ALA A 11 15.92 -8.29 1.94
N ASP A 12 15.71 -9.11 0.90
CA ASP A 12 14.39 -9.64 0.57
C ASP A 12 13.69 -10.34 1.73
N GLU A 13 14.44 -11.10 2.52
CA GLU A 13 13.87 -11.85 3.66
C GLU A 13 13.30 -10.95 4.76
N LEU A 14 13.64 -9.67 4.78
CA LEU A 14 13.09 -8.72 5.74
C LEU A 14 11.79 -8.08 5.27
N LEU A 15 11.50 -8.12 3.98
CA LEU A 15 10.30 -7.49 3.41
C LEU A 15 9.05 -8.28 3.75
N GLN A 16 8.17 -7.68 4.55
CA GLN A 16 6.95 -8.31 5.06
C GLN A 16 5.70 -7.85 4.35
N PHE A 17 5.70 -6.59 3.86
CA PHE A 17 4.54 -5.96 3.25
C PHE A 17 4.82 -5.45 1.86
N ALA A 18 3.76 -5.35 1.07
CA ALA A 18 3.76 -4.58 -0.16
C ALA A 18 2.66 -3.53 -0.05
N VAL A 19 2.97 -2.29 -0.41
CA VAL A 19 2.00 -1.18 -0.43
C VAL A 19 2.06 -0.54 -1.80
N ILE A 20 0.90 -0.31 -2.39
CA ILE A 20 0.78 0.18 -3.76
C ILE A 20 0.04 1.51 -3.80
N LEU A 21 0.71 2.56 -4.24
CA LEU A 21 0.09 3.84 -4.51
C LEU A 21 -0.59 3.72 -5.87
N ALA A 22 -1.87 3.39 -5.87
CA ALA A 22 -2.62 3.05 -7.07
C ALA A 22 -3.38 4.24 -7.64
N ARG A 23 -3.36 4.35 -8.97
CA ARG A 23 -4.10 5.40 -9.70
C ARG A 23 -4.81 4.79 -10.90
N THR A 24 -5.86 5.48 -11.35
CA THR A 24 -6.53 5.20 -12.62
C THR A 24 -6.94 6.55 -13.22
N ASP A 25 -6.57 6.77 -14.48
CA ASP A 25 -6.82 8.05 -15.17
C ASP A 25 -6.33 9.27 -14.37
N GLY A 26 -5.17 9.13 -13.69
CA GLY A 26 -4.58 10.19 -12.89
C GLY A 26 -5.22 10.41 -11.53
N LYS A 27 -6.22 9.61 -11.16
CA LYS A 27 -6.92 9.73 -9.89
C LYS A 27 -6.48 8.63 -8.93
N TRP A 28 -6.54 8.92 -7.64
CA TRP A 28 -6.19 7.95 -6.60
C TRP A 28 -7.22 6.84 -6.50
N VAL A 29 -6.76 5.61 -6.29
CA VAL A 29 -7.61 4.46 -6.02
C VAL A 29 -7.37 4.06 -4.57
N LEU A 30 -8.37 4.28 -3.74
CA LEU A 30 -8.31 3.98 -2.31
C LEU A 30 -9.34 2.89 -2.00
N CYS A 31 -9.11 2.15 -0.93
CA CYS A 31 -10.04 1.11 -0.51
C CYS A 31 -10.50 1.30 0.92
N LYS A 32 -11.70 0.81 1.20
CA LYS A 32 -12.32 0.81 2.52
C LYS A 32 -12.71 -0.62 2.87
N HIS A 33 -12.18 -1.11 3.99
CA HIS A 33 -12.56 -2.41 4.52
C HIS A 33 -13.95 -2.34 5.16
N LYS A 34 -14.67 -3.46 5.14
CA LYS A 34 -16.05 -3.54 5.65
C LYS A 34 -16.20 -3.12 7.10
N GLU A 35 -15.19 -3.36 7.92
CA GLU A 35 -15.23 -3.09 9.36
C GLU A 35 -14.62 -1.75 9.77
N ARG A 36 -14.21 -0.91 8.79
CA ARG A 36 -13.57 0.38 9.07
C ARG A 36 -14.27 1.50 8.35
N ASP A 37 -14.23 2.70 8.94
CA ASP A 37 -14.75 3.92 8.34
C ASP A 37 -13.64 4.78 7.75
N THR A 38 -12.47 4.18 7.52
CA THR A 38 -11.27 4.87 7.05
C THR A 38 -10.82 4.30 5.71
N TYR A 39 -9.98 5.08 5.02
CA TYR A 39 -9.47 4.72 3.70
C TYR A 39 -7.98 4.46 3.73
N GLU A 40 -7.52 3.62 2.80
CA GLU A 40 -6.12 3.28 2.68
C GLU A 40 -5.78 2.93 1.23
N VAL A 41 -4.50 3.01 0.87
CA VAL A 41 -4.03 2.49 -0.41
C VAL A 41 -3.95 0.97 -0.33
N PRO A 42 -4.08 0.26 -1.47
CA PRO A 42 -3.97 -1.21 -1.47
C PRO A 42 -2.63 -1.69 -0.92
N GLY A 43 -2.64 -2.79 -0.21
CA GLY A 43 -1.43 -3.40 0.32
C GLY A 43 -1.73 -4.49 1.33
N GLY A 44 -0.71 -5.22 1.71
CA GLY A 44 -0.83 -6.26 2.71
C GLY A 44 0.42 -7.10 2.86
N HIS A 45 0.29 -8.15 3.64
CA HIS A 45 1.37 -9.06 3.97
C HIS A 45 1.76 -9.97 2.82
N ARG A 46 3.06 -10.19 2.69
CA ARG A 46 3.60 -11.23 1.80
C ARG A 46 3.26 -12.60 2.40
N GLU A 47 2.80 -13.50 1.55
CA GLU A 47 2.53 -14.88 1.92
C GLU A 47 3.74 -15.75 1.64
N GLU A 48 3.81 -16.91 2.30
CA GLU A 48 4.89 -17.85 2.11
C GLU A 48 4.96 -18.29 0.64
N GLY A 49 6.16 -18.30 0.09
CA GLY A 49 6.39 -18.69 -1.30
C GLY A 49 6.20 -17.59 -2.32
N GLU A 50 5.71 -16.40 -1.92
CA GLU A 50 5.57 -15.25 -2.82
C GLU A 50 6.85 -14.41 -2.85
N THR A 51 7.14 -13.85 -4.03
CA THR A 51 8.07 -12.72 -4.09
C THR A 51 7.30 -11.48 -3.60
N ILE A 52 8.03 -10.41 -3.25
CA ILE A 52 7.36 -9.19 -2.81
C ILE A 52 6.52 -8.57 -3.94
N LEU A 53 6.97 -8.68 -5.18
CA LEU A 53 6.19 -8.22 -6.33
C LEU A 53 4.92 -9.02 -6.53
N GLU A 54 4.98 -10.34 -6.35
CA GLU A 54 3.79 -11.19 -6.43
C GLU A 54 2.78 -10.82 -5.34
N ALA A 55 3.27 -10.55 -4.13
CA ALA A 55 2.42 -10.08 -3.04
C ALA A 55 1.75 -8.74 -3.40
N ALA A 56 2.51 -7.81 -3.99
CA ALA A 56 1.99 -6.51 -4.41
C ALA A 56 0.87 -6.67 -5.43
N LYS A 57 1.08 -7.49 -6.45
CA LYS A 57 0.08 -7.72 -7.50
C LYS A 57 -1.17 -8.40 -6.95
N ARG A 58 -1.01 -9.38 -6.08
CA ARG A 58 -2.12 -10.07 -5.44
C ARG A 58 -2.95 -9.11 -4.57
N GLU A 59 -2.29 -8.34 -3.73
CA GLU A 59 -2.97 -7.37 -2.85
C GLU A 59 -3.68 -6.29 -3.67
N LEU A 60 -3.07 -5.82 -4.74
CA LEU A 60 -3.71 -4.83 -5.62
C LEU A 60 -5.01 -5.39 -6.20
N TRP A 61 -4.98 -6.63 -6.66
CA TRP A 61 -6.18 -7.30 -7.18
C TRP A 61 -7.22 -7.53 -6.08
N GLU A 62 -6.80 -8.06 -4.92
CA GLU A 62 -7.73 -8.36 -3.83
C GLU A 62 -8.42 -7.12 -3.29
N GLU A 63 -7.68 -6.02 -3.17
CA GLU A 63 -8.20 -4.82 -2.50
C GLU A 63 -8.78 -3.77 -3.42
N SER A 64 -8.52 -3.84 -4.73
CA SER A 64 -9.10 -2.88 -5.68
C SER A 64 -9.85 -3.51 -6.84
N GLY A 65 -9.68 -4.81 -7.06
CA GLY A 65 -10.25 -5.47 -8.22
C GLY A 65 -9.49 -5.19 -9.51
N ALA A 66 -8.28 -4.66 -9.43
CA ALA A 66 -7.48 -4.33 -10.60
C ALA A 66 -7.17 -5.57 -11.43
N LEU A 67 -7.48 -5.53 -12.73
CA LEU A 67 -7.19 -6.61 -13.68
C LEU A 67 -5.99 -6.30 -14.54
N ASP A 68 -6.00 -5.16 -15.20
CA ASP A 68 -4.89 -4.71 -16.05
C ASP A 68 -4.27 -3.45 -15.44
N PHE A 69 -2.97 -3.47 -15.28
CA PHE A 69 -2.25 -2.36 -14.67
C PHE A 69 -0.76 -2.45 -15.00
N THR A 70 -0.08 -1.31 -14.88
CA THR A 70 1.37 -1.25 -14.81
C THR A 70 1.75 -1.05 -13.35
N ILE A 71 2.86 -1.65 -12.92
CA ILE A 71 3.34 -1.52 -11.55
C ILE A 71 4.85 -1.32 -11.55
N GLU A 72 5.32 -0.38 -10.71
CA GLU A 72 6.73 -0.03 -10.64
C GLU A 72 7.16 0.09 -9.18
N GLN A 73 8.33 -0.44 -8.86
CA GLN A 73 8.91 -0.38 -7.52
C GLN A 73 9.49 1.02 -7.26
N VAL A 74 9.16 1.58 -6.11
CA VAL A 74 9.68 2.89 -5.69
C VAL A 74 10.87 2.74 -4.77
N CYS A 75 10.67 2.17 -3.59
CA CYS A 75 11.71 1.98 -2.59
C CYS A 75 11.21 1.10 -1.45
N ALA A 76 12.14 0.62 -0.65
CA ALA A 76 11.80 -0.08 0.59
C ALA A 76 11.57 0.95 1.71
N TYR A 77 10.84 0.55 2.74
CA TYR A 77 10.63 1.40 3.91
C TYR A 77 10.54 0.56 5.17
N SER A 78 10.73 1.22 6.30
CA SER A 78 10.53 0.58 7.60
C SER A 78 9.59 1.41 8.45
N VAL A 79 8.86 0.74 9.33
CA VAL A 79 8.02 1.38 10.34
C VAL A 79 8.46 0.82 11.69
N LYS A 80 8.92 1.70 12.56
CA LYS A 80 9.27 1.36 13.93
C LYS A 80 8.25 1.97 14.86
N GLY A 81 7.74 1.18 15.79
CA GLY A 81 6.78 1.62 16.77
C GLY A 81 5.50 0.80 16.74
N LYS A 82 4.65 1.04 17.72
CA LYS A 82 3.41 0.28 17.90
C LYS A 82 2.37 0.68 16.84
N THR A 83 1.88 -0.33 16.11
CA THR A 83 0.84 -0.18 15.10
C THR A 83 -0.17 -1.31 15.26
N ARG A 84 -1.07 -1.48 14.29
CA ARG A 84 -1.96 -2.64 14.23
C ARG A 84 -1.19 -3.94 14.09
N ILE A 85 0.03 -3.87 13.60
CA ILE A 85 0.89 -5.03 13.28
C ILE A 85 2.05 -5.13 14.25
N ASN A 86 2.75 -4.02 14.49
CA ASN A 86 3.86 -3.97 15.44
C ASN A 86 3.31 -3.95 16.86
N MET A 87 3.68 -4.93 17.66
CA MET A 87 3.13 -5.11 18.99
C MET A 87 3.77 -4.23 20.05
N THR A 88 4.96 -3.71 19.80
CA THR A 88 5.71 -2.88 20.76
C THR A 88 6.31 -1.66 20.07
N ASP A 89 6.74 -0.67 20.88
CA ASP A 89 7.40 0.54 20.37
C ASP A 89 8.77 0.26 19.76
N ASP A 90 9.38 -0.88 20.04
CA ASP A 90 10.69 -1.26 19.49
C ASP A 90 10.60 -2.17 18.27
N THR A 91 9.40 -2.61 17.92
CA THR A 91 9.19 -3.50 16.77
C THR A 91 9.39 -2.72 15.47
N ILE A 92 10.18 -3.30 14.56
CA ILE A 92 10.43 -2.74 13.24
C ILE A 92 9.87 -3.69 12.18
N SER A 93 9.07 -3.14 11.25
CA SER A 93 8.56 -3.89 10.11
C SER A 93 9.07 -3.26 8.83
N TYR A 94 9.31 -4.07 7.80
CA TYR A 94 9.83 -3.62 6.52
C TYR A 94 8.83 -3.93 5.41
N GLY A 95 8.72 -3.01 4.46
CA GLY A 95 7.85 -3.17 3.32
C GLY A 95 8.45 -2.61 2.04
N MET A 96 7.84 -2.95 0.92
CA MET A 96 8.20 -2.41 -0.39
C MET A 96 7.06 -1.53 -0.88
N LEU A 97 7.43 -0.33 -1.34
CA LEU A 97 6.49 0.65 -1.88
C LEU A 97 6.48 0.56 -3.40
N TYR A 98 5.29 0.50 -3.96
CA TYR A 98 5.04 0.48 -5.41
C TYR A 98 4.13 1.61 -5.82
N VAL A 99 4.21 1.98 -7.10
CA VAL A 99 3.18 2.79 -7.76
C VAL A 99 2.57 1.95 -8.87
N ALA A 100 1.29 2.14 -9.13
CA ALA A 100 0.58 1.42 -10.18
C ALA A 100 -0.42 2.32 -10.88
N ASP A 101 -0.60 2.07 -12.18
CA ASP A 101 -1.65 2.70 -12.98
C ASP A 101 -2.56 1.59 -13.47
N ILE A 102 -3.85 1.66 -13.10
CA ILE A 102 -4.83 0.63 -13.39
C ILE A 102 -5.66 1.03 -14.60
N THR A 103 -5.82 0.12 -15.55
CA THR A 103 -6.59 0.38 -16.77
C THR A 103 -7.91 -0.37 -16.81
N SER A 104 -8.05 -1.47 -16.05
CA SER A 104 -9.35 -2.15 -15.94
C SER A 104 -9.52 -2.79 -14.58
N PHE A 105 -10.78 -2.93 -14.18
CA PHE A 105 -11.19 -3.49 -12.88
C PHE A 105 -12.20 -4.61 -13.08
N GLU A 106 -12.26 -5.52 -12.12
CA GLU A 106 -13.36 -6.48 -12.02
C GLU A 106 -14.62 -5.76 -11.57
N GLU A 107 -15.79 -6.31 -11.93
CA GLU A 107 -17.07 -5.72 -11.55
C GLU A 107 -17.37 -5.85 -10.06
N GLU A 108 -16.92 -6.93 -9.43
CA GLU A 108 -17.16 -7.21 -8.02
C GLU A 108 -15.88 -7.14 -7.21
N LEU A 109 -15.99 -6.56 -6.01
CA LEU A 109 -14.89 -6.50 -5.06
C LEU A 109 -14.75 -7.82 -4.31
N HIS A 110 -13.52 -8.08 -3.85
CA HIS A 110 -13.16 -9.32 -3.17
C HIS A 110 -12.98 -9.13 -1.67
N SER A 111 -13.03 -10.26 -0.96
CA SER A 111 -12.63 -10.34 0.45
C SER A 111 -13.32 -9.35 1.36
N GLU A 112 -12.53 -8.62 2.11
CA GLU A 112 -12.96 -7.72 3.17
C GLU A 112 -13.23 -6.30 2.70
N ILE A 113 -13.08 -6.03 1.38
CA ILE A 113 -13.25 -4.68 0.86
C ILE A 113 -14.72 -4.39 0.60
N GLU A 114 -15.22 -3.33 1.21
CA GLU A 114 -16.59 -2.85 1.00
C GLU A 114 -16.70 -2.06 -0.29
N LYS A 115 -15.74 -1.16 -0.53
CA LYS A 115 -15.75 -0.32 -1.73
C LYS A 115 -14.37 0.25 -2.03
N ILE A 116 -14.19 0.65 -3.28
CA ILE A 116 -13.08 1.48 -3.67
C ILE A 116 -13.59 2.91 -3.88
N TRP A 117 -12.68 3.87 -3.69
CA TRP A 117 -12.96 5.28 -3.92
C TRP A 117 -11.93 5.82 -4.90
N ILE A 118 -12.41 6.24 -6.06
CA ILE A 118 -11.57 6.84 -7.09
C ILE A 118 -11.75 8.35 -6.99
N THR A 119 -10.68 9.06 -6.62
CA THR A 119 -10.80 10.47 -6.25
C THR A 119 -9.57 11.28 -6.66
N ASP A 120 -9.80 12.57 -6.94
CA ASP A 120 -8.73 13.53 -7.19
C ASP A 120 -8.08 14.01 -5.89
N THR A 121 -8.76 13.83 -4.76
CA THR A 121 -8.30 14.33 -3.47
C THR A 121 -8.03 13.20 -2.50
N LEU A 122 -6.98 13.36 -1.69
CA LEU A 122 -6.64 12.38 -0.67
C LEU A 122 -7.60 12.52 0.51
N PRO A 123 -7.87 11.41 1.24
CA PRO A 123 -8.80 11.45 2.37
C PRO A 123 -8.20 12.15 3.58
N ASP A 124 -9.07 12.62 4.46
CA ASP A 124 -8.66 13.12 5.79
C ASP A 124 -8.66 11.98 6.80
N ASN A 125 -9.44 10.93 6.54
CA ASN A 125 -9.63 9.81 7.45
C ASN A 125 -8.86 8.57 7.00
N TRP A 126 -7.55 8.65 7.04
CA TRP A 126 -6.66 7.54 6.73
C TRP A 126 -6.75 6.44 7.79
N THR A 127 -6.69 5.18 7.34
CA THR A 127 -6.51 4.05 8.26
C THR A 127 -5.13 4.11 8.92
N TYR A 128 -4.13 4.58 8.15
CA TYR A 128 -2.74 4.70 8.63
C TYR A 128 -2.22 6.13 8.44
N PRO A 129 -2.72 7.08 9.24
CA PRO A 129 -2.41 8.51 9.03
C PRO A 129 -0.95 8.88 9.27
N LEU A 130 -0.21 8.08 10.04
CA LEU A 130 1.19 8.34 10.35
C LEU A 130 2.15 7.64 9.38
N ILE A 131 1.62 6.84 8.45
CA ILE A 131 2.43 6.04 7.53
C ILE A 131 2.15 6.40 6.08
N GLN A 132 0.92 6.20 5.61
CA GLN A 132 0.62 6.31 4.17
C GLN A 132 0.84 7.70 3.56
N PRO A 133 0.50 8.80 4.24
CA PRO A 133 0.87 10.12 3.71
C PRO A 133 2.38 10.31 3.50
N LYS A 134 3.20 9.71 4.38
CA LYS A 134 4.66 9.77 4.24
C LYS A 134 5.16 8.97 3.05
N LEU A 135 4.51 7.84 2.76
CA LEU A 135 4.84 7.02 1.57
C LEU A 135 4.55 7.81 0.29
N LEU A 136 3.43 8.53 0.26
CA LEU A 136 3.07 9.39 -0.86
C LEU A 136 4.09 10.50 -1.07
N GLU A 137 4.51 11.16 0.00
CA GLU A 137 5.52 12.22 -0.07
C GLU A 137 6.85 11.69 -0.61
N GLU A 138 7.27 10.53 -0.17
CA GLU A 138 8.52 9.94 -0.61
C GLU A 138 8.49 9.53 -2.08
N ALA A 139 7.39 8.94 -2.54
CA ALA A 139 7.22 8.59 -3.95
C ALA A 139 7.26 9.85 -4.83
N LYS A 140 6.65 10.93 -4.37
CA LYS A 140 6.67 12.21 -5.06
C LYS A 140 8.09 12.78 -5.11
N ARG A 141 8.79 12.75 -3.98
CA ARG A 141 10.18 13.23 -3.89
C ARG A 141 11.10 12.47 -4.85
N ARG A 142 10.87 11.18 -5.03
CA ARG A 142 11.67 10.32 -5.94
C ARG A 142 11.24 10.43 -7.40
N GLY A 143 10.20 11.21 -7.70
CA GLY A 143 9.77 11.45 -9.08
C GLY A 143 8.77 10.45 -9.65
N TYR A 144 8.14 9.64 -8.82
CA TYR A 144 7.15 8.66 -9.26
C TYR A 144 5.72 9.20 -9.31
N LEU A 145 5.47 10.33 -8.71
CA LEU A 145 4.15 10.98 -8.68
C LEU A 145 4.22 12.41 -9.17
#